data_657f9833c523167fc51d99430dc5806c
#
_entry.id   657f9833c523167fc51d99430dc5806c
#
_cell.length_a   1.000
_cell.length_b   1.000
_cell.length_c   1.000
_cell.angle_alpha   90.00
_cell.angle_beta   90.00
_cell.angle_gamma   90.00
#
_symmetry.space_group_name_H-M   'P 1'
#
loop_
_entity.id
_entity.type
_entity.pdbx_description
1 polymer ?
#
loop_
_entity_poly.entity_id
_entity_poly.type
_entity_poly.pdbx_seq_one_letter_code
_entity_poly.pdbx_strand_id
1 'polypeptide(L)'
;MRAALLRDFLLGRVAGEELARDLAGTTERVGFDSYRHHMTDLEEDFAVGSAHLVRLCDAVLAGVIPAEALADVGFGMIASDHFLWDTDSPEGEVVGNTLYDWSSPEINFPLNAQTVAKFRHRLLTGEDTFTREDGRARPKPPRVTWSSKK
;
A
#
# COMPACT_ATOMS: atom_id res chain seq x y z
N MET A 1 3.73 -11.97 4.98
CA MET A 1 3.34 -11.88 3.56
C MET A 1 4.33 -12.64 2.72
N ARG A 2 3.83 -13.34 1.73
CA ARG A 2 4.70 -14.05 0.82
C ARG A 2 4.86 -13.23 -0.45
N ALA A 3 6.06 -12.78 -0.73
CA ALA A 3 6.28 -11.92 -1.88
C ALA A 3 5.94 -12.63 -3.19
N ALA A 4 6.16 -13.93 -3.30
CA ALA A 4 5.83 -14.66 -4.52
C ALA A 4 4.32 -14.67 -4.76
N LEU A 5 3.52 -14.74 -3.71
CA LEU A 5 2.08 -14.72 -3.87
C LEU A 5 1.62 -13.33 -4.30
N LEU A 6 2.21 -12.30 -3.74
CA LEU A 6 1.90 -10.94 -4.16
C LEU A 6 2.26 -10.76 -5.63
N ARG A 7 3.45 -11.20 -6.05
CA ARG A 7 3.83 -11.12 -7.45
C ARG A 7 2.83 -11.84 -8.35
N ASP A 8 2.41 -13.03 -7.94
CA ASP A 8 1.49 -13.81 -8.74
C ASP A 8 0.13 -13.13 -8.84
N PHE A 9 -0.31 -12.45 -7.78
CA PHE A 9 -1.52 -11.67 -7.87
C PHE A 9 -1.33 -10.51 -8.85
N LEU A 10 -0.20 -9.82 -8.79
CA LEU A 10 0.06 -8.68 -9.67
C LEU A 10 0.11 -9.13 -11.13
N LEU A 11 0.48 -10.37 -11.37
CA LEU A 11 0.51 -10.92 -12.72
C LEU A 11 -0.81 -11.56 -13.13
N GLY A 12 -1.80 -11.55 -12.24
CA GLY A 12 -3.10 -12.12 -12.55
C GLY A 12 -3.18 -13.62 -12.45
N ARG A 13 -2.23 -14.24 -11.73
CA ARG A 13 -2.18 -15.70 -11.65
C ARG A 13 -2.91 -16.28 -10.46
N VAL A 14 -3.18 -15.47 -9.45
CA VAL A 14 -3.94 -15.92 -8.28
C VAL A 14 -5.05 -14.92 -8.00
N ALA A 15 -6.07 -15.37 -7.30
CA ALA A 15 -7.22 -14.52 -6.97
C ALA A 15 -6.90 -13.59 -5.83
N GLY A 16 -7.59 -12.46 -5.79
CA GLY A 16 -7.41 -11.49 -4.71
C GLY A 16 -7.73 -12.05 -3.36
N GLU A 17 -8.68 -13.00 -3.29
CA GLU A 17 -9.06 -13.62 -2.02
C GLU A 17 -7.88 -14.38 -1.40
N GLU A 18 -7.07 -14.98 -2.25
CA GLU A 18 -5.91 -15.73 -1.75
C GLU A 18 -4.88 -14.76 -1.18
N LEU A 19 -4.65 -13.65 -1.87
CA LEU A 19 -3.74 -12.63 -1.37
C LEU A 19 -4.29 -12.03 -0.07
N ALA A 20 -5.59 -11.79 0.00
CA ALA A 20 -6.20 -11.22 1.18
C ALA A 20 -5.98 -12.11 2.40
N ARG A 21 -6.08 -13.43 2.22
CA ARG A 21 -5.84 -14.35 3.34
C ARG A 21 -4.39 -14.29 3.81
N ASP A 22 -3.47 -14.19 2.89
CA ASP A 22 -2.05 -14.11 3.24
C ASP A 22 -1.76 -12.80 3.98
N LEU A 23 -2.34 -11.70 3.53
CA LEU A 23 -2.15 -10.41 4.19
C LEU A 23 -2.79 -10.39 5.57
N ALA A 24 -3.93 -11.02 5.74
CA ALA A 24 -4.57 -11.09 7.05
C ALA A 24 -3.68 -11.86 8.03
N GLY A 25 -3.07 -12.95 7.59
CA GLY A 25 -2.14 -13.68 8.44
C GLY A 25 -0.94 -12.85 8.84
N THR A 26 -0.45 -12.03 7.92
CA THR A 26 0.65 -11.15 8.22
C THR A 26 0.25 -10.15 9.29
N THR A 27 -0.90 -9.54 9.14
CA THR A 27 -1.38 -8.55 10.09
C THR A 27 -1.55 -9.15 11.46
N GLU A 28 -2.08 -10.33 11.55
CA GLU A 28 -2.27 -10.97 12.82
C GLU A 28 -0.97 -11.28 13.53
N ARG A 29 0.04 -11.66 12.74
CA ARG A 29 1.30 -12.03 13.34
C ARG A 29 2.16 -10.88 13.68
N VAL A 30 1.93 -9.73 13.11
CA VAL A 30 2.73 -8.61 13.34
C VAL A 30 2.32 -7.97 14.61
N GLY A 31 2.30 -8.31 15.65
CA GLY A 31 2.05 -7.60 16.83
C GLY A 31 2.87 -6.37 16.86
N PHE A 32 2.58 -5.49 17.74
CA PHE A 32 3.21 -4.24 17.67
C PHE A 32 4.69 -4.29 17.88
N ASP A 33 5.22 -5.35 18.39
CA ASP A 33 6.66 -5.45 18.58
C ASP A 33 7.30 -6.00 17.36
N SER A 34 6.61 -6.33 16.31
CA SER A 34 7.20 -6.98 15.31
C SER A 34 7.19 -6.25 14.12
N TYR A 35 7.99 -5.38 13.99
CA TYR A 35 8.20 -4.87 12.80
C TYR A 35 8.93 -5.71 11.94
N ARG A 36 9.35 -6.87 12.36
CA ARG A 36 10.00 -7.71 11.55
C ARG A 36 9.02 -8.34 10.78
N HIS A 37 8.75 -7.94 9.66
CA HIS A 37 7.97 -8.57 8.74
C HIS A 37 8.72 -9.72 8.28
N HIS A 38 8.25 -10.85 8.55
CA HIS A 38 8.87 -12.04 8.04
C HIS A 38 8.33 -12.25 6.66
N MET A 39 8.67 -11.36 5.75
CA MET A 39 8.30 -11.54 4.38
C MET A 39 9.32 -12.46 3.73
N THR A 40 8.85 -13.50 3.06
CA THR A 40 9.73 -14.31 2.23
C THR A 40 9.86 -13.57 0.91
N ASP A 41 11.03 -13.02 0.67
CA ASP A 41 11.24 -12.17 -0.50
C ASP A 41 11.29 -13.00 -1.78
N LEU A 42 11.22 -12.33 -2.92
CA LEU A 42 11.36 -12.97 -4.21
C LEU A 42 12.79 -13.42 -4.41
N GLU A 43 12.97 -14.39 -5.29
CA GLU A 43 14.31 -14.84 -5.63
C GLU A 43 14.81 -14.17 -6.89
N GLU A 44 13.94 -13.54 -7.66
CA GLU A 44 14.29 -12.85 -8.87
C GLU A 44 13.65 -11.48 -8.90
N ASP A 45 14.26 -10.56 -9.61
CA ASP A 45 13.75 -9.21 -9.68
C ASP A 45 12.41 -9.15 -10.42
N PHE A 46 11.55 -8.27 -9.97
CA PHE A 46 10.25 -8.06 -10.58
C PHE A 46 10.05 -6.56 -10.75
N ALA A 47 9.87 -6.12 -11.99
CA ALA A 47 9.67 -4.71 -12.27
C ALA A 47 8.21 -4.35 -12.01
N VAL A 48 7.99 -3.42 -11.10
CA VAL A 48 6.66 -2.99 -10.71
C VAL A 48 6.26 -1.79 -11.55
N GLY A 49 5.12 -1.89 -12.20
CA GLY A 49 4.56 -0.77 -12.95
C GLY A 49 3.28 -0.28 -12.32
N SER A 50 2.79 0.85 -12.79
CA SER A 50 1.58 1.43 -12.23
C SER A 50 0.38 0.49 -12.41
N ALA A 51 0.32 -0.26 -13.49
CA ALA A 51 -0.79 -1.19 -13.71
C ALA A 51 -0.87 -2.25 -12.63
N HIS A 52 0.26 -2.66 -12.09
CA HIS A 52 0.28 -3.64 -11.01
C HIS A 52 -0.38 -3.06 -9.75
N LEU A 53 -0.08 -1.81 -9.44
CA LEU A 53 -0.68 -1.20 -8.26
C LEU A 53 -2.15 -0.86 -8.48
N VAL A 54 -2.54 -0.55 -9.72
CA VAL A 54 -3.95 -0.35 -10.04
C VAL A 54 -4.73 -1.63 -9.74
N ARG A 55 -4.15 -2.79 -10.04
CA ARG A 55 -4.82 -4.05 -9.76
C ARG A 55 -5.09 -4.22 -8.26
N LEU A 56 -4.15 -3.78 -7.43
CA LEU A 56 -4.38 -3.81 -5.98
C LEU A 56 -5.49 -2.84 -5.58
N CYS A 57 -5.50 -1.64 -6.16
CA CYS A 57 -6.56 -0.68 -5.87
C CYS A 57 -7.92 -1.24 -6.28
N ASP A 58 -7.99 -1.91 -7.43
CA ASP A 58 -9.24 -2.49 -7.89
C ASP A 58 -9.74 -3.57 -6.93
N ALA A 59 -8.86 -4.39 -6.41
CA ALA A 59 -9.25 -5.41 -5.46
C ALA A 59 -9.77 -4.80 -4.15
N VAL A 60 -9.17 -3.70 -3.72
CA VAL A 60 -9.66 -2.99 -2.53
C VAL A 60 -11.04 -2.40 -2.82
N LEU A 61 -11.21 -1.76 -3.97
CA LEU A 61 -12.48 -1.11 -4.29
C LEU A 61 -13.58 -2.13 -4.51
N ALA A 62 -13.23 -3.36 -4.88
CA ALA A 62 -14.19 -4.43 -5.02
C ALA A 62 -14.51 -5.12 -3.69
N GLY A 63 -13.84 -4.72 -2.62
CA GLY A 63 -14.10 -5.30 -1.30
C GLY A 63 -13.38 -6.61 -1.05
N VAL A 64 -12.45 -7.00 -1.91
CA VAL A 64 -11.74 -8.27 -1.80
C VAL A 64 -10.57 -8.15 -0.83
N ILE A 65 -9.87 -7.01 -0.84
CA ILE A 65 -8.73 -6.76 0.04
C ILE A 65 -9.08 -5.57 0.91
N PRO A 66 -8.88 -5.62 2.22
CA PRO A 66 -9.13 -4.45 3.06
C PRO A 66 -8.17 -3.32 2.68
N ALA A 67 -8.65 -2.09 2.71
CA ALA A 67 -7.82 -0.96 2.32
C ALA A 67 -6.56 -0.86 3.16
N GLU A 68 -6.68 -1.10 4.45
CA GLU A 68 -5.52 -0.97 5.33
C GLU A 68 -4.44 -2.02 5.06
N ALA A 69 -4.78 -3.09 4.37
CA ALA A 69 -3.76 -4.08 4.02
C ALA A 69 -2.74 -3.52 3.01
N LEU A 70 -3.08 -2.43 2.33
CA LEU A 70 -2.12 -1.81 1.43
C LEU A 70 -0.90 -1.28 2.17
N ALA A 71 -1.02 -1.00 3.46
CA ALA A 71 0.13 -0.59 4.25
C ALA A 71 1.17 -1.71 4.32
N ASP A 72 0.71 -2.95 4.51
CA ASP A 72 1.62 -4.09 4.54
C ASP A 72 2.23 -4.32 3.16
N VAL A 73 1.46 -4.14 2.10
CA VAL A 73 1.97 -4.30 0.76
C VAL A 73 3.04 -3.25 0.48
N GLY A 74 2.74 -1.98 0.80
CA GLY A 74 3.70 -0.90 0.55
C GLY A 74 4.99 -1.11 1.31
N PHE A 75 4.87 -1.44 2.60
CA PHE A 75 6.06 -1.66 3.41
C PHE A 75 6.85 -2.86 2.88
N GLY A 76 6.18 -3.94 2.55
CA GLY A 76 6.86 -5.14 2.07
C GLY A 76 7.58 -4.92 0.75
N MET A 77 6.96 -4.19 -0.17
CA MET A 77 7.60 -3.93 -1.46
C MET A 77 8.78 -3.00 -1.31
N ILE A 78 8.69 -2.00 -0.43
CA ILE A 78 9.82 -1.10 -0.19
C ILE A 78 10.97 -1.84 0.47
N ALA A 79 10.68 -2.75 1.37
CA ALA A 79 11.70 -3.50 2.09
C ALA A 79 12.33 -4.61 1.23
N SER A 80 11.69 -4.98 0.14
CA SER A 80 12.18 -6.08 -0.70
C SER A 80 13.38 -5.63 -1.50
N ASP A 81 14.29 -6.56 -1.74
CA ASP A 81 15.42 -6.30 -2.61
C ASP A 81 15.09 -6.61 -4.06
N HIS A 82 13.92 -7.14 -4.34
CA HIS A 82 13.59 -7.65 -5.68
C HIS A 82 12.40 -6.99 -6.34
N PHE A 83 11.57 -6.26 -5.59
CA PHE A 83 10.53 -5.46 -6.22
C PHE A 83 11.17 -4.12 -6.59
N LEU A 84 11.27 -3.85 -7.87
CA LEU A 84 12.02 -2.70 -8.36
C LEU A 84 11.16 -1.79 -9.21
N TRP A 85 11.44 -0.50 -9.16
CA TRP A 85 10.80 0.47 -10.05
C TRP A 85 11.80 1.57 -10.35
N ASP A 86 11.64 2.20 -11.55
CA ASP A 86 12.63 3.18 -12.00
C ASP A 86 12.22 4.56 -11.52
N THR A 87 12.87 5.07 -10.50
CA THR A 87 12.52 6.35 -9.91
C THR A 87 12.87 7.51 -10.83
N ASP A 88 13.61 7.27 -11.92
CA ASP A 88 13.92 8.32 -12.85
C ASP A 88 12.88 8.46 -13.94
N SER A 89 11.91 7.54 -14.04
CA SER A 89 10.85 7.65 -15.02
C SER A 89 9.62 8.23 -14.35
N PRO A 90 8.74 8.90 -15.12
CA PRO A 90 7.51 9.43 -14.52
C PRO A 90 6.64 8.34 -13.92
N GLU A 91 6.54 7.18 -14.58
CA GLU A 91 5.75 6.09 -14.04
C GLU A 91 6.36 5.55 -12.76
N GLY A 92 7.67 5.35 -12.76
CA GLY A 92 8.33 4.80 -11.58
C GLY A 92 8.26 5.75 -10.40
N GLU A 93 8.27 7.06 -10.66
CA GLU A 93 8.12 8.03 -9.60
C GLU A 93 6.74 7.91 -8.95
N VAL A 94 5.70 7.77 -9.76
CA VAL A 94 4.35 7.61 -9.22
C VAL A 94 4.23 6.29 -8.44
N VAL A 95 4.83 5.22 -8.95
CA VAL A 95 4.83 3.93 -8.25
C VAL A 95 5.50 4.08 -6.89
N GLY A 96 6.69 4.67 -6.86
CA GLY A 96 7.41 4.83 -5.61
C GLY A 96 6.66 5.69 -4.61
N ASN A 97 6.12 6.82 -5.06
CA ASN A 97 5.37 7.71 -4.18
C ASN A 97 4.15 7.00 -3.62
N THR A 98 3.48 6.18 -4.44
CA THR A 98 2.30 5.47 -3.99
C THR A 98 2.66 4.43 -2.93
N LEU A 99 3.74 3.69 -3.14
CA LEU A 99 4.15 2.68 -2.16
C LEU A 99 4.56 3.33 -0.85
N TYR A 100 5.26 4.46 -0.91
CA TYR A 100 5.62 5.17 0.32
C TYR A 100 4.38 5.73 1.03
N ASP A 101 3.41 6.24 0.27
CA ASP A 101 2.18 6.71 0.88
C ASP A 101 1.44 5.57 1.57
N TRP A 102 1.37 4.41 0.92
CA TRP A 102 0.68 3.26 1.51
C TRP A 102 1.39 2.76 2.78
N SER A 103 2.71 2.82 2.78
CA SER A 103 3.46 2.26 3.91
C SER A 103 3.36 3.11 5.17
N SER A 104 2.91 4.36 5.04
CA SER A 104 2.85 5.26 6.20
C SER A 104 1.56 6.06 6.17
N PRO A 105 0.42 5.39 6.30
CA PRO A 105 -0.85 6.12 6.18
C PRO A 105 -1.08 7.12 7.30
N GLU A 106 -0.44 6.92 8.43
CA GLU A 106 -0.66 7.82 9.57
C GLU A 106 -0.05 9.19 9.33
N ILE A 107 0.92 9.31 8.44
CA ILE A 107 1.51 10.61 8.16
C ILE A 107 1.20 11.10 6.76
N ASN A 108 0.64 10.27 5.92
CA ASN A 108 0.29 10.66 4.56
C ASN A 108 -1.22 10.75 4.41
N PHE A 109 -1.87 9.68 3.94
CA PHE A 109 -3.31 9.67 3.77
C PHE A 109 -3.85 8.37 4.32
N PRO A 110 -4.98 8.41 5.02
CA PRO A 110 -5.57 7.17 5.52
C PRO A 110 -5.96 6.27 4.36
N LEU A 111 -5.95 4.97 4.60
CA LEU A 111 -6.30 4.02 3.56
C LEU A 111 -7.78 3.66 3.70
N ASN A 112 -8.56 4.12 2.76
CA ASN A 112 -9.99 3.83 2.70
C ASN A 112 -10.42 3.88 1.25
N ALA A 113 -11.67 3.58 0.96
CA ALA A 113 -12.14 3.51 -0.42
C ALA A 113 -11.96 4.83 -1.15
N GLN A 114 -12.16 5.93 -0.46
CA GLN A 114 -12.05 7.24 -1.09
C GLN A 114 -10.60 7.54 -1.51
N THR A 115 -9.64 7.32 -0.62
CA THR A 115 -8.26 7.59 -0.94
C THR A 115 -7.71 6.58 -1.92
N VAL A 116 -8.15 5.32 -1.84
CA VAL A 116 -7.69 4.30 -2.77
C VAL A 116 -8.15 4.63 -4.19
N ALA A 117 -9.36 5.18 -4.35
CA ALA A 117 -9.81 5.63 -5.66
C ALA A 117 -8.91 6.74 -6.20
N LYS A 118 -8.41 7.62 -5.34
CA LYS A 118 -7.52 8.68 -5.75
C LYS A 118 -6.13 8.16 -6.07
N PHE A 119 -5.65 7.17 -5.33
CA PHE A 119 -4.39 6.52 -5.69
C PHE A 119 -4.50 5.85 -7.05
N ARG A 120 -5.63 5.19 -7.30
CA ARG A 120 -5.87 4.55 -8.58
C ARG A 120 -5.82 5.57 -9.71
N HIS A 121 -6.47 6.70 -9.52
CA HIS A 121 -6.48 7.76 -10.52
C HIS A 121 -5.07 8.27 -10.80
N ARG A 122 -4.30 8.49 -9.74
CA ARG A 122 -2.92 8.97 -9.89
C ARG A 122 -2.06 7.94 -10.62
N LEU A 123 -2.27 6.65 -10.34
CA LEU A 123 -1.52 5.61 -11.03
C LEU A 123 -1.88 5.52 -12.50
N LEU A 124 -3.13 5.79 -12.85
CA LEU A 124 -3.56 5.71 -14.23
C LEU A 124 -3.18 6.94 -15.05
N THR A 125 -3.17 8.11 -14.45
CA THR A 125 -3.03 9.35 -15.20
C THR A 125 -1.80 10.16 -14.84
N GLY A 126 -1.20 9.90 -13.72
CA GLY A 126 -0.12 10.75 -13.18
C GLY A 126 -0.63 11.98 -12.46
N GLU A 127 -1.93 12.20 -12.46
CA GLU A 127 -2.49 13.41 -11.88
C GLU A 127 -2.86 13.19 -10.42
N ASP A 128 -2.43 14.11 -9.57
CA ASP A 128 -2.66 13.98 -8.14
C ASP A 128 -3.87 14.79 -7.77
N THR A 129 -4.92 14.11 -7.31
CA THR A 129 -6.15 14.78 -6.92
C THR A 129 -6.34 14.84 -5.42
N PHE A 130 -5.31 14.47 -4.66
CA PHE A 130 -5.42 14.52 -3.21
C PHE A 130 -5.52 15.97 -2.73
N THR A 131 -6.29 16.18 -1.69
CA THR A 131 -6.49 17.49 -1.12
C THR A 131 -6.20 17.43 0.36
N ARG A 132 -6.18 18.60 1.00
CA ARG A 132 -6.00 18.64 2.43
C ARG A 132 -7.10 17.90 3.17
N GLU A 133 -8.29 17.84 2.59
CA GLU A 133 -9.39 17.13 3.21
C GLU A 133 -9.14 15.64 3.30
N ASP A 134 -8.43 15.07 2.35
CA ASP A 134 -8.14 13.65 2.39
C ASP A 134 -7.29 13.30 3.62
N GLY A 135 -6.35 14.16 3.96
CA GLY A 135 -5.56 13.95 5.15
C GLY A 135 -6.37 14.12 6.42
N ARG A 136 -7.38 15.00 6.40
CA ARG A 136 -8.19 15.20 7.57
C ARG A 136 -9.18 14.09 7.80
N ALA A 137 -9.42 13.26 6.80
CA ALA A 137 -10.35 12.18 6.96
C ALA A 137 -9.83 11.10 7.89
N ARG A 138 -8.54 11.07 8.17
CA ARG A 138 -8.05 10.04 9.06
C ARG A 138 -8.46 10.35 10.49
N PRO A 139 -8.67 9.34 11.31
CA PRO A 139 -9.04 9.55 12.69
C PRO A 139 -7.96 10.35 13.38
N LYS A 140 -8.36 11.35 14.12
CA LYS A 140 -7.41 12.12 14.85
C LYS A 140 -7.02 11.39 16.10
N PRO A 141 -5.78 11.45 16.46
CA PRO A 141 -5.39 10.86 17.75
C PRO A 141 -6.08 11.64 18.86
N PRO A 142 -6.22 11.06 20.02
CA PRO A 142 -6.81 11.77 21.14
C PRO A 142 -6.04 13.05 21.36
N ARG A 143 -6.78 14.14 21.55
CA ARG A 143 -6.13 15.37 21.69
C ARG A 143 -5.40 15.41 22.97
N VAL A 144 -4.18 15.70 22.92
CA VAL A 144 -3.41 15.78 24.11
C VAL A 144 -3.60 17.14 24.67
N THR A 145 -4.01 17.22 25.91
CA THR A 145 -4.37 18.48 26.42
C THR A 145 -3.27 19.47 26.46
N TRP A 146 -2.02 19.00 26.57
CA TRP A 146 -0.96 19.96 26.59
C TRP A 146 -0.93 20.77 25.34
N SER A 147 -1.40 20.21 24.25
CA SER A 147 -1.31 20.95 23.05
C SER A 147 -2.34 22.04 22.99
N SER A 148 -3.34 21.96 23.77
CA SER A 148 -4.34 22.94 23.67
C SER A 148 -4.05 24.12 24.50
N LYS A 149 -3.00 24.03 25.24
CA LYS A 149 -2.70 25.05 26.01
C LYS A 149 -1.93 25.91 25.35
N LYS A 150 -1.84 26.15 24.49
CA LYS A 150 -1.04 27.01 23.92
C LYS A 150 -1.65 27.96 23.35
#